data_bffeb5675ce71b32fa1e4deeeb26e47a
#
_entry.id   bffeb5675ce71b32fa1e4deeeb26e47a
#
_cell.length_a   1.000
_cell.length_b   1.000
_cell.length_c   1.000
_cell.angle_alpha   90.00
_cell.angle_beta   90.00
_cell.angle_gamma   90.00
#
_symmetry.space_group_name_H-M   'P 1'
#
loop_
_entity.id
_entity.type
_entity.pdbx_description
1 polymer ?
#
loop_
_entity_poly.entity_id
_entity_poly.type
_entity_poly.pdbx_seq_one_letter_code
_entity_poly.pdbx_strand_id
1 'polypeptide(L)'
;MTSEKKIRVALIYKKNYNYFQPTHFDRTSYDFFFTALQRNSEIEITYIPVENTYDISKLHGKIDIILLPNNYVTAVPANLISVHQSNIPVISRTGDPHWAKKLDLFSYHDKWKIDHYFGVIPKSYFYKFYPKEFKYKEIIFGLEPYLYSNLKPFHDRIKNRILNSGNVGKKSIISKIANSIINPKRSAWYFYKLRTKCNYLSYVDHSSIKNNNYPNANYPEYLSQYRAAIAASTYYPTQKYWEIPAAGCLTFMEFTEINDGSYLGFVDNETAIFINEKNYKKKFENFMEDPDNPKWEKIATKGRQHVLENLSNDQATNSLVKLMREFI
;
A
#
# COMPACT_ATOMS: atom_id res chain seq x y z
N MET A 1 2.52 18.40 -32.62
CA MET A 1 2.64 18.15 -31.19
C MET A 1 4.10 17.81 -30.91
N THR A 2 4.86 18.70 -30.29
CA THR A 2 6.22 18.40 -29.84
C THR A 2 6.08 17.33 -28.74
N SER A 3 6.61 16.12 -28.95
CA SER A 3 6.65 15.11 -27.91
C SER A 3 7.44 15.69 -26.74
N GLU A 4 6.80 15.86 -25.58
CA GLU A 4 7.52 16.23 -24.36
C GLU A 4 8.67 15.24 -24.15
N LYS A 5 9.84 15.77 -23.81
CA LYS A 5 11.01 14.94 -23.53
C LYS A 5 10.72 13.99 -22.37
N LYS A 6 11.00 12.70 -22.54
CA LYS A 6 10.88 11.71 -21.47
C LYS A 6 11.80 12.06 -20.31
N ILE A 7 11.32 11.80 -19.09
CA ILE A 7 12.13 11.92 -17.88
C ILE A 7 13.02 10.69 -17.76
N ARG A 8 14.33 10.89 -17.73
CA ARG A 8 15.32 9.83 -17.57
C ARG A 8 15.49 9.52 -16.06
N VAL A 9 15.02 8.38 -15.63
CA VAL A 9 14.99 7.98 -14.21
C VAL A 9 15.98 6.86 -13.95
N ALA A 10 16.84 6.99 -12.94
CA ALA A 10 17.65 5.90 -12.42
C ALA A 10 16.99 5.33 -11.14
N LEU A 11 16.47 4.11 -11.19
CA LEU A 11 16.08 3.38 -9.99
C LEU A 11 17.29 2.65 -9.42
N ILE A 12 17.82 3.16 -8.30
CA ILE A 12 18.98 2.60 -7.60
C ILE A 12 18.49 1.76 -6.42
N TYR A 13 18.85 0.49 -6.39
CA TYR A 13 18.37 -0.42 -5.36
C TYR A 13 19.40 -1.49 -4.99
N LYS A 14 19.27 -2.04 -3.79
CA LYS A 14 20.12 -3.15 -3.34
C LYS A 14 19.76 -4.44 -4.09
N LYS A 15 20.75 -5.10 -4.71
CA LYS A 15 20.57 -6.27 -5.57
C LYS A 15 19.69 -7.38 -4.95
N ASN A 16 19.79 -7.57 -3.63
CA ASN A 16 19.06 -8.60 -2.89
C ASN A 16 17.86 -8.04 -2.12
N TYR A 17 17.26 -6.93 -2.57
CA TYR A 17 16.09 -6.37 -1.92
C TYR A 17 14.87 -7.29 -2.12
N ASN A 18 14.38 -7.89 -1.03
CA ASN A 18 13.34 -8.94 -1.07
C ASN A 18 12.07 -8.53 -1.79
N TYR A 19 11.61 -7.28 -1.63
CA TYR A 19 10.39 -6.76 -2.26
C TYR A 19 10.51 -6.59 -3.78
N PHE A 20 11.71 -6.77 -4.33
CA PHE A 20 11.98 -6.73 -5.76
C PHE A 20 12.18 -8.11 -6.38
N GLN A 21 11.81 -9.15 -5.66
CA GLN A 21 11.76 -10.51 -6.20
C GLN A 21 10.35 -10.79 -6.74
N PRO A 22 10.19 -11.25 -8.00
CA PRO A 22 8.87 -11.51 -8.58
C PRO A 22 8.10 -12.63 -7.86
N THR A 23 8.82 -13.48 -7.12
CA THR A 23 8.25 -14.57 -6.30
C THR A 23 7.94 -14.16 -4.87
N HIS A 24 8.20 -12.90 -4.48
CA HIS A 24 7.86 -12.43 -3.14
C HIS A 24 6.35 -12.50 -2.91
N PHE A 25 5.92 -12.90 -1.70
CA PHE A 25 4.49 -13.04 -1.37
C PHE A 25 3.72 -11.71 -1.49
N ASP A 26 4.40 -10.58 -1.38
CA ASP A 26 3.88 -9.24 -1.61
C ASP A 26 4.56 -8.63 -2.84
N ARG A 27 3.94 -8.78 -4.01
CA ARG A 27 4.44 -8.26 -5.28
C ARG A 27 4.18 -6.78 -5.52
N THR A 28 3.48 -6.09 -4.62
CA THR A 28 3.03 -4.71 -4.84
C THR A 28 4.16 -3.76 -5.25
N SER A 29 5.31 -3.85 -4.58
CA SER A 29 6.47 -3.04 -4.93
C SER A 29 7.10 -3.47 -6.25
N TYR A 30 7.17 -4.77 -6.54
CA TYR A 30 7.68 -5.27 -7.80
C TYR A 30 6.81 -4.79 -8.97
N ASP A 31 5.51 -5.02 -8.91
CA ASP A 31 4.58 -4.64 -9.97
C ASP A 31 4.55 -3.12 -10.21
N PHE A 32 4.72 -2.32 -9.17
CA PHE A 32 4.83 -0.86 -9.32
C PHE A 32 6.15 -0.47 -10.01
N PHE A 33 7.30 -0.87 -9.44
CA PHE A 33 8.60 -0.39 -9.91
C PHE A 33 9.06 -1.02 -11.23
N PHE A 34 8.76 -2.29 -11.49
CA PHE A 34 9.24 -3.02 -12.68
C PHE A 34 8.19 -3.21 -13.77
N THR A 35 6.91 -3.03 -13.45
CA THR A 35 5.84 -3.19 -14.44
C THR A 35 5.23 -1.84 -14.80
N ALA A 36 4.69 -1.11 -13.80
CA ALA A 36 3.97 0.13 -14.07
C ALA A 36 4.89 1.27 -14.51
N LEU A 37 6.03 1.49 -13.83
CA LEU A 37 6.98 2.52 -14.25
C LEU A 37 7.56 2.26 -15.64
N GLN A 38 7.83 0.99 -15.97
CA GLN A 38 8.40 0.63 -17.27
C GLN A 38 7.44 0.86 -18.43
N ARG A 39 6.12 0.66 -18.23
CA ARG A 39 5.12 0.87 -19.29
C ARG A 39 4.68 2.32 -19.49
N ASN A 40 5.08 3.24 -18.59
CA ASN A 40 4.70 4.64 -18.71
C ASN A 40 5.50 5.33 -19.83
N SER A 41 4.80 5.97 -20.77
CA SER A 41 5.39 6.58 -21.96
C SER A 41 6.23 7.84 -21.68
N GLU A 42 6.03 8.49 -20.52
CA GLU A 42 6.71 9.72 -20.12
C GLU A 42 8.04 9.46 -19.40
N ILE A 43 8.34 8.21 -19.06
CA ILE A 43 9.55 7.80 -18.33
C ILE A 43 10.46 6.99 -19.25
N GLU A 44 11.76 7.20 -19.08
CA GLU A 44 12.81 6.28 -19.51
C GLU A 44 13.56 5.82 -18.27
N ILE A 45 13.30 4.57 -17.83
CA ILE A 45 13.83 4.05 -16.56
C ILE A 45 15.05 3.17 -16.78
N THR A 46 16.13 3.45 -16.02
CA THR A 46 17.33 2.62 -15.93
C THR A 46 17.36 1.95 -14.56
N TYR A 47 17.41 0.63 -14.53
CA TYR A 47 17.52 -0.17 -13.31
C TYR A 47 18.97 -0.39 -12.92
N ILE A 48 19.35 0.02 -11.70
CA ILE A 48 20.72 -0.05 -11.19
C ILE A 48 20.77 -0.92 -9.93
N PRO A 49 20.90 -2.25 -10.05
CA PRO A 49 21.11 -3.14 -8.92
C PRO A 49 22.53 -2.99 -8.37
N VAL A 50 22.66 -2.68 -7.09
CA VAL A 50 23.95 -2.42 -6.42
C VAL A 50 24.08 -3.29 -5.18
N GLU A 51 25.29 -3.75 -4.88
CA GLU A 51 25.52 -4.49 -3.63
C GLU A 51 25.70 -3.55 -2.43
N ASN A 52 26.72 -2.69 -2.45
CA ASN A 52 27.05 -1.83 -1.32
C ASN A 52 27.28 -0.36 -1.68
N THR A 53 27.93 -0.06 -2.82
CA THR A 53 28.40 1.29 -3.15
C THR A 53 28.14 1.58 -4.61
N TYR A 54 27.62 2.80 -4.88
CA TYR A 54 27.45 3.30 -6.24
C TYR A 54 27.90 4.77 -6.32
N ASP A 55 28.62 5.10 -7.39
CA ASP A 55 29.06 6.48 -7.66
C ASP A 55 28.08 7.20 -8.58
N ILE A 56 27.39 8.20 -8.03
CA ILE A 56 26.37 9.00 -8.70
C ILE A 56 26.94 9.84 -9.84
N SER A 57 28.26 10.16 -9.81
CA SER A 57 28.90 10.93 -10.88
C SER A 57 28.77 10.27 -12.26
N LYS A 58 28.61 8.94 -12.33
CA LYS A 58 28.40 8.18 -13.56
C LYS A 58 27.07 8.49 -14.25
N LEU A 59 26.14 9.14 -13.55
CA LEU A 59 24.79 9.49 -14.02
C LEU A 59 24.70 10.92 -14.58
N HIS A 60 25.73 11.76 -14.39
CA HIS A 60 25.73 13.14 -14.84
C HIS A 60 25.44 13.23 -16.34
N GLY A 61 24.52 14.13 -16.71
CA GLY A 61 24.07 14.35 -18.09
C GLY A 61 23.24 13.23 -18.72
N LYS A 62 23.10 12.07 -18.04
CA LYS A 62 22.37 10.90 -18.53
C LYS A 62 21.01 10.74 -17.86
N ILE A 63 20.88 11.16 -16.60
CA ILE A 63 19.71 10.93 -15.73
C ILE A 63 19.21 12.28 -15.23
N ASP A 64 17.89 12.42 -15.19
CA ASP A 64 17.22 13.63 -14.70
C ASP A 64 16.78 13.45 -13.24
N ILE A 65 16.42 12.23 -12.80
CA ILE A 65 15.92 11.91 -11.44
C ILE A 65 16.54 10.60 -10.93
N ILE A 66 16.96 10.57 -9.68
CA ILE A 66 17.27 9.35 -8.95
C ILE A 66 16.03 8.93 -8.14
N LEU A 67 15.59 7.68 -8.33
CA LEU A 67 14.50 7.08 -7.59
C LEU A 67 15.04 6.00 -6.64
N LEU A 68 14.64 6.06 -5.37
CA LEU A 68 14.97 5.05 -4.36
C LEU A 68 13.70 4.28 -3.96
N PRO A 69 13.73 2.92 -3.93
CA PRO A 69 12.54 2.11 -3.70
C PRO A 69 12.04 2.14 -2.27
N ASN A 70 12.87 2.58 -1.35
CA ASN A 70 12.56 2.73 0.07
C ASN A 70 13.68 3.52 0.76
N ASN A 71 13.42 4.04 1.94
CA ASN A 71 14.41 4.68 2.79
C ASN A 71 15.00 3.72 3.86
N TYR A 72 15.04 2.42 3.57
CA TYR A 72 15.67 1.40 4.41
C TYR A 72 17.02 0.95 3.86
N VAL A 73 17.97 0.73 4.76
CA VAL A 73 19.31 0.19 4.44
C VAL A 73 19.26 -1.18 3.72
N THR A 74 18.17 -1.91 3.84
CA THR A 74 17.95 -3.17 3.12
C THR A 74 17.52 -2.98 1.68
N ALA A 75 17.06 -1.77 1.31
CA ALA A 75 16.51 -1.46 0.00
C ALA A 75 17.49 -0.65 -0.88
N VAL A 76 18.36 0.15 -0.27
CA VAL A 76 19.28 1.07 -0.95
C VAL A 76 20.73 0.71 -0.62
N PRO A 77 21.70 0.90 -1.54
CA PRO A 77 23.11 0.73 -1.25
C PRO A 77 23.56 1.51 -0.01
N ALA A 78 24.48 0.95 0.75
CA ALA A 78 24.98 1.62 1.95
C ALA A 78 25.62 2.99 1.64
N ASN A 79 26.27 3.11 0.48
CA ASN A 79 26.97 4.34 0.09
C ASN A 79 26.59 4.77 -1.34
N LEU A 80 26.09 6.02 -1.46
CA LEU A 80 25.93 6.73 -2.73
C LEU A 80 27.03 7.80 -2.78
N ILE A 81 28.17 7.45 -3.41
CA ILE A 81 29.32 8.36 -3.54
C ILE A 81 28.90 9.51 -4.45
N SER A 82 29.44 10.72 -4.22
CA SER A 82 29.21 11.93 -5.00
C SER A 82 27.76 12.42 -5.05
N VAL A 83 26.86 11.89 -4.20
CA VAL A 83 25.44 12.31 -4.21
C VAL A 83 25.27 13.77 -3.82
N HIS A 84 26.07 14.26 -2.87
CA HIS A 84 26.04 15.68 -2.42
C HIS A 84 26.61 16.65 -3.44
N GLN A 85 27.52 16.20 -4.30
CA GLN A 85 28.09 16.99 -5.40
C GLN A 85 27.20 16.94 -6.66
N SER A 86 26.21 16.07 -6.67
CA SER A 86 25.29 15.93 -7.79
C SER A 86 24.13 16.90 -7.67
N ASN A 87 23.74 17.50 -8.82
CA ASN A 87 22.52 18.28 -8.94
C ASN A 87 21.29 17.43 -9.32
N ILE A 88 21.43 16.09 -9.42
CA ILE A 88 20.33 15.21 -9.75
C ILE A 88 19.44 15.06 -8.50
N PRO A 89 18.14 15.40 -8.57
CA PRO A 89 17.21 15.23 -7.46
C PRO A 89 17.02 13.77 -7.08
N VAL A 90 16.87 13.51 -5.78
CA VAL A 90 16.65 12.17 -5.23
C VAL A 90 15.25 12.09 -4.64
N ILE A 91 14.42 11.22 -5.21
CA ILE A 91 13.06 10.93 -4.71
C ILE A 91 13.06 9.54 -4.10
N SER A 92 12.54 9.40 -2.88
CA SER A 92 12.49 8.10 -2.18
C SER A 92 11.09 7.72 -1.76
N ARG A 93 10.72 6.46 -1.99
CA ARG A 93 9.58 5.89 -1.28
C ARG A 93 9.88 5.81 0.21
N THR A 94 8.85 5.95 1.06
CA THR A 94 8.97 5.65 2.49
C THR A 94 8.51 4.25 2.81
N GLY A 95 9.18 3.60 3.76
CA GLY A 95 8.65 2.45 4.48
C GLY A 95 7.66 2.88 5.58
N ASP A 96 7.40 1.97 6.54
CA ASP A 96 6.52 2.26 7.67
C ASP A 96 7.09 3.35 8.58
N PRO A 97 6.45 4.53 8.71
CA PRO A 97 7.02 5.67 9.44
C PRO A 97 7.26 5.41 10.92
N HIS A 98 6.47 4.53 11.55
CA HIS A 98 6.62 4.20 12.96
C HIS A 98 7.95 3.50 13.31
N TRP A 99 8.69 3.05 12.28
CA TRP A 99 10.04 2.53 12.43
C TRP A 99 11.14 3.60 12.34
N ALA A 100 10.82 4.83 11.92
CA ALA A 100 11.79 5.87 11.57
C ALA A 100 12.84 6.09 12.68
N LYS A 101 12.40 6.30 13.92
CA LYS A 101 13.30 6.50 15.05
C LYS A 101 14.13 5.24 15.39
N LYS A 102 13.50 4.05 15.35
CA LYS A 102 14.19 2.80 15.72
C LYS A 102 15.27 2.40 14.71
N LEU A 103 15.03 2.68 13.43
CA LEU A 103 15.94 2.31 12.33
C LEU A 103 16.82 3.48 11.90
N ASP A 104 16.80 4.57 12.66
CA ASP A 104 17.54 5.80 12.35
C ASP A 104 17.38 6.28 10.89
N LEU A 105 16.13 6.29 10.42
CA LEU A 105 15.84 6.63 9.03
C LEU A 105 16.12 8.10 8.71
N PHE A 106 16.28 8.95 9.71
CA PHE A 106 16.61 10.37 9.52
C PHE A 106 18.03 10.56 9.03
N SER A 107 19.00 9.75 9.52
CA SER A 107 20.38 9.81 9.04
C SER A 107 20.51 9.50 7.56
N TYR A 108 19.58 8.71 7.00
CA TYR A 108 19.55 8.42 5.57
C TYR A 108 19.01 9.55 4.72
N HIS A 109 18.23 10.48 5.28
CA HIS A 109 17.78 11.68 4.58
C HIS A 109 18.98 12.47 4.06
N ASP A 110 19.87 12.84 4.97
CA ASP A 110 21.07 13.58 4.62
C ASP A 110 22.06 12.71 3.83
N LYS A 111 22.31 11.49 4.30
CA LYS A 111 23.27 10.57 3.68
C LYS A 111 23.02 10.32 2.19
N TRP A 112 21.75 10.20 1.81
CA TRP A 112 21.34 9.96 0.42
C TRP A 112 20.80 11.21 -0.26
N LYS A 113 20.88 12.39 0.38
CA LYS A 113 20.40 13.67 -0.14
C LYS A 113 18.96 13.58 -0.67
N ILE A 114 18.03 13.04 0.14
CA ILE A 114 16.66 12.84 -0.32
C ILE A 114 15.91 14.18 -0.36
N ASP A 115 15.52 14.62 -1.57
CA ASP A 115 14.81 15.88 -1.79
C ASP A 115 13.30 15.75 -1.53
N HIS A 116 12.72 14.55 -1.77
CA HIS A 116 11.28 14.33 -1.59
C HIS A 116 10.97 12.87 -1.28
N TYR A 117 10.01 12.67 -0.40
CA TYR A 117 9.46 11.35 -0.10
C TYR A 117 8.09 11.14 -0.74
N PHE A 118 7.76 9.90 -1.04
CA PHE A 118 6.41 9.50 -1.40
C PHE A 118 6.01 8.18 -0.75
N GLY A 119 4.72 7.91 -0.65
CA GLY A 119 4.22 6.65 -0.11
C GLY A 119 2.71 6.62 0.03
N VAL A 120 2.19 5.48 0.45
CA VAL A 120 0.74 5.22 0.56
C VAL A 120 0.10 5.72 1.86
N ILE A 121 0.89 6.27 2.75
CA ILE A 121 0.49 6.64 4.12
C ILE A 121 0.00 8.09 4.14
N PRO A 122 -1.06 8.45 4.89
CA PRO A 122 -1.53 9.83 4.94
C PRO A 122 -0.48 10.75 5.56
N LYS A 123 -0.39 11.99 5.05
CA LYS A 123 0.54 13.02 5.54
C LYS A 123 0.46 13.21 7.05
N SER A 124 -0.76 13.18 7.60
CA SER A 124 -1.02 13.32 9.02
C SER A 124 -0.29 12.25 9.86
N TYR A 125 -0.20 11.02 9.34
CA TYR A 125 0.52 9.94 10.01
C TYR A 125 2.03 9.99 9.73
N PHE A 126 2.46 10.32 8.51
CA PHE A 126 3.88 10.49 8.18
C PHE A 126 4.54 11.51 9.12
N TYR A 127 3.96 12.69 9.27
CA TYR A 127 4.51 13.77 10.11
C TYR A 127 4.37 13.56 11.64
N LYS A 128 3.80 12.45 12.10
CA LYS A 128 3.92 12.02 13.51
C LYS A 128 5.31 11.45 13.81
N PHE A 129 6.06 11.04 12.79
CA PHE A 129 7.34 10.35 12.92
C PHE A 129 8.49 11.04 12.20
N TYR A 130 8.20 11.83 11.17
CA TYR A 130 9.18 12.57 10.38
C TYR A 130 9.11 14.06 10.64
N PRO A 131 10.25 14.77 10.56
CA PRO A 131 10.31 16.23 10.64
C PRO A 131 9.38 16.91 9.63
N LYS A 132 8.85 18.07 9.97
CA LYS A 132 7.90 18.82 9.14
C LYS A 132 8.52 19.42 7.87
N GLU A 133 9.83 19.63 7.90
CA GLU A 133 10.63 20.11 6.77
C GLU A 133 10.84 19.05 5.69
N PHE A 134 10.67 17.75 5.98
CA PHE A 134 10.78 16.70 4.99
C PHE A 134 9.57 16.74 4.05
N LYS A 135 9.80 16.93 2.76
CA LYS A 135 8.74 16.97 1.77
C LYS A 135 8.17 15.57 1.53
N TYR A 136 6.84 15.46 1.56
CA TYR A 136 6.16 14.18 1.39
C TYR A 136 4.89 14.32 0.53
N LYS A 137 4.70 13.37 -0.39
CA LYS A 137 3.50 13.26 -1.24
C LYS A 137 2.85 11.89 -1.10
N GLU A 138 1.54 11.88 -0.90
CA GLU A 138 0.74 10.67 -0.93
C GLU A 138 0.63 10.18 -2.37
N ILE A 139 1.12 8.97 -2.62
CA ILE A 139 0.99 8.27 -3.90
C ILE A 139 0.57 6.84 -3.59
N ILE A 140 -0.66 6.49 -3.95
CA ILE A 140 -1.23 5.17 -3.67
C ILE A 140 -0.81 4.22 -4.80
N PHE A 141 -0.02 3.22 -4.47
CA PHE A 141 0.46 2.20 -5.40
C PHE A 141 0.27 0.79 -4.83
N GLY A 142 0.50 -0.22 -5.65
CA GLY A 142 0.39 -1.63 -5.29
C GLY A 142 -0.89 -2.29 -5.79
N LEU A 143 -1.70 -1.58 -6.59
CA LEU A 143 -2.83 -2.15 -7.31
C LEU A 143 -2.47 -2.30 -8.79
N GLU A 144 -2.14 -3.53 -9.20
CA GLU A 144 -1.84 -3.85 -10.59
C GLU A 144 -3.11 -4.33 -11.32
N PRO A 145 -3.69 -3.57 -12.25
CA PRO A 145 -5.02 -3.82 -12.79
C PRO A 145 -5.19 -5.18 -13.45
N TYR A 146 -4.17 -5.70 -14.15
CA TYR A 146 -4.28 -6.97 -14.87
C TYR A 146 -4.53 -8.16 -13.95
N LEU A 147 -4.09 -8.10 -12.67
CA LEU A 147 -4.32 -9.14 -11.66
C LEU A 147 -5.80 -9.25 -11.26
N TYR A 148 -6.59 -8.24 -11.54
CA TYR A 148 -8.01 -8.14 -11.19
C TYR A 148 -8.95 -8.26 -12.39
N SER A 149 -8.48 -8.80 -13.53
CA SER A 149 -9.28 -8.94 -14.74
C SER A 149 -10.24 -10.13 -14.72
N ASN A 150 -9.78 -11.29 -14.26
CA ASN A 150 -10.51 -12.56 -14.29
C ASN A 150 -10.99 -12.96 -12.90
N LEU A 151 -12.09 -12.34 -12.45
CA LEU A 151 -12.64 -12.57 -11.12
C LEU A 151 -13.97 -13.32 -11.21
N LYS A 152 -14.27 -14.08 -10.14
CA LYS A 152 -15.55 -14.76 -10.00
C LYS A 152 -16.71 -13.77 -9.98
N PRO A 153 -17.81 -13.97 -10.74
CA PRO A 153 -18.99 -13.11 -10.71
C PRO A 153 -19.56 -12.95 -9.29
N PHE A 154 -20.07 -11.77 -8.95
CA PHE A 154 -20.51 -11.46 -7.58
C PHE A 154 -21.57 -12.43 -7.04
N HIS A 155 -22.55 -12.82 -7.87
CA HIS A 155 -23.62 -13.72 -7.49
C HIS A 155 -23.17 -15.17 -7.20
N ASP A 156 -22.03 -15.61 -7.76
CA ASP A 156 -21.47 -16.96 -7.58
C ASP A 156 -20.59 -17.09 -6.33
N ARG A 157 -20.36 -15.96 -5.62
CA ARG A 157 -19.46 -15.89 -4.46
C ARG A 157 -20.14 -16.35 -3.16
N ILE A 158 -19.32 -16.72 -2.18
CA ILE A 158 -19.77 -17.00 -0.82
C ILE A 158 -20.49 -15.78 -0.24
N LYS A 159 -21.79 -15.94 0.06
CA LYS A 159 -22.68 -14.85 0.50
C LYS A 159 -22.99 -14.84 1.99
N ASN A 160 -22.89 -15.99 2.64
CA ASN A 160 -23.22 -16.17 4.05
C ASN A 160 -22.01 -16.07 5.00
N ARG A 161 -20.90 -15.52 4.50
CA ARG A 161 -19.66 -15.31 5.25
C ARG A 161 -19.03 -13.99 4.83
N ILE A 162 -18.29 -13.36 5.75
CA ILE A 162 -17.51 -12.16 5.51
C ILE A 162 -16.03 -12.49 5.68
N LEU A 163 -15.20 -12.18 4.68
CA LEU A 163 -13.77 -12.46 4.73
C LEU A 163 -13.02 -11.39 5.56
N ASN A 164 -12.20 -11.84 6.51
CA ASN A 164 -11.26 -11.05 7.27
C ASN A 164 -9.83 -11.55 6.98
N SER A 165 -9.21 -11.04 5.91
CA SER A 165 -7.88 -11.48 5.48
C SER A 165 -6.76 -10.68 6.15
N GLY A 166 -5.69 -11.35 6.58
CA GLY A 166 -4.45 -10.77 7.08
C GLY A 166 -4.27 -10.83 8.60
N ASN A 167 -3.31 -10.08 9.13
CA ASN A 167 -2.93 -10.17 10.52
C ASN A 167 -4.04 -9.68 11.46
N VAL A 168 -4.26 -10.44 12.54
CA VAL A 168 -5.15 -10.11 13.66
C VAL A 168 -4.46 -10.41 14.99
N GLY A 169 -4.94 -9.83 16.08
CA GLY A 169 -4.48 -10.15 17.43
C GLY A 169 -4.86 -11.57 17.84
N LYS A 170 -4.00 -12.23 18.59
CA LYS A 170 -4.28 -13.58 19.13
C LYS A 170 -5.49 -13.55 20.06
N LYS A 171 -6.36 -14.55 19.98
CA LYS A 171 -7.57 -14.67 20.82
C LYS A 171 -7.26 -14.92 22.31
N SER A 172 -6.11 -15.53 22.62
CA SER A 172 -5.71 -15.86 23.99
C SER A 172 -5.57 -14.59 24.87
N ILE A 173 -6.21 -14.61 26.03
CA ILE A 173 -6.14 -13.52 27.05
C ILE A 173 -4.69 -13.30 27.49
N ILE A 174 -3.93 -14.38 27.69
CA ILE A 174 -2.51 -14.31 28.08
C ILE A 174 -1.69 -13.58 27.00
N SER A 175 -1.91 -13.91 25.71
CA SER A 175 -1.24 -13.22 24.61
C SER A 175 -1.64 -11.74 24.53
N LYS A 176 -2.88 -11.40 24.86
CA LYS A 176 -3.36 -10.00 24.88
C LYS A 176 -2.65 -9.21 25.98
N ILE A 177 -2.58 -9.76 27.19
CA ILE A 177 -1.91 -9.14 28.34
C ILE A 177 -0.41 -9.01 28.06
N ALA A 178 0.26 -10.07 27.63
CA ALA A 178 1.69 -10.08 27.29
C ALA A 178 2.01 -9.05 26.21
N ASN A 179 1.24 -8.96 25.13
CA ASN A 179 1.45 -7.97 24.08
C ASN A 179 1.16 -6.54 24.54
N SER A 180 0.24 -6.35 25.48
CA SER A 180 -0.05 -5.02 26.06
C SER A 180 1.09 -4.50 26.94
N ILE A 181 1.85 -5.41 27.56
CA ILE A 181 2.98 -5.07 28.43
C ILE A 181 4.28 -4.99 27.63
N ILE A 182 4.61 -6.01 26.83
CA ILE A 182 5.91 -6.13 26.16
C ILE A 182 5.99 -5.25 24.91
N ASN A 183 4.92 -5.15 24.14
CA ASN A 183 4.87 -4.41 22.87
C ASN A 183 3.53 -3.69 22.63
N PRO A 184 3.11 -2.76 23.52
CA PRO A 184 1.77 -2.16 23.46
C PRO A 184 1.50 -1.45 22.12
N LYS A 185 2.50 -0.80 21.53
CA LYS A 185 2.38 0.00 20.30
C LYS A 185 2.74 -0.77 19.02
N ARG A 186 2.97 -2.11 19.09
CA ARG A 186 3.42 -2.91 17.93
C ARG A 186 2.65 -4.19 17.76
N SER A 187 1.71 -4.47 18.62
CA SER A 187 0.90 -5.68 18.55
C SER A 187 -0.18 -5.55 17.46
N ALA A 188 -0.62 -6.67 16.91
CA ALA A 188 -1.76 -6.70 16.01
C ALA A 188 -3.05 -6.15 16.65
N TRP A 189 -3.17 -6.17 17.99
CA TRP A 189 -4.23 -5.50 18.73
C TRP A 189 -4.16 -3.98 18.62
N TYR A 190 -2.97 -3.42 18.49
CA TYR A 190 -2.77 -2.00 18.32
C TYR A 190 -3.10 -1.54 16.88
N PHE A 191 -2.48 -2.20 15.88
CA PHE A 191 -2.64 -1.80 14.48
C PHE A 191 -3.96 -2.27 13.83
N TYR A 192 -4.56 -3.36 14.33
CA TYR A 192 -5.70 -4.02 13.69
C TYR A 192 -6.82 -4.31 14.70
N LYS A 193 -7.15 -3.34 15.56
CA LYS A 193 -8.07 -3.49 16.67
C LYS A 193 -9.46 -3.94 16.23
N LEU A 194 -10.07 -3.20 15.28
CA LEU A 194 -11.39 -3.53 14.77
C LEU A 194 -11.39 -4.87 14.05
N ARG A 195 -10.41 -5.11 13.18
CA ARG A 195 -10.27 -6.38 12.45
C ARG A 195 -10.11 -7.57 13.40
N THR A 196 -9.40 -7.39 14.51
CA THR A 196 -9.27 -8.40 15.55
C THR A 196 -10.62 -8.66 16.25
N LYS A 197 -11.40 -7.61 16.53
CA LYS A 197 -12.77 -7.76 17.09
C LYS A 197 -13.70 -8.49 16.13
N CYS A 198 -13.67 -8.17 14.84
CA CYS A 198 -14.47 -8.84 13.83
C CYS A 198 -14.23 -10.36 13.80
N ASN A 199 -13.01 -10.80 14.08
CA ASN A 199 -12.62 -12.20 14.05
C ASN A 199 -13.26 -13.08 15.16
N TYR A 200 -14.00 -12.48 16.09
CA TYR A 200 -14.78 -13.21 17.11
C TYR A 200 -16.21 -13.56 16.64
N LEU A 201 -16.66 -13.01 15.51
CA LEU A 201 -17.98 -13.27 14.98
C LEU A 201 -18.02 -14.61 14.23
N SER A 202 -19.04 -15.41 14.47
CA SER A 202 -19.17 -16.78 13.94
C SER A 202 -19.27 -16.82 12.41
N TYR A 203 -19.78 -15.77 11.79
CA TYR A 203 -19.96 -15.62 10.34
C TYR A 203 -18.77 -14.91 9.65
N VAL A 204 -17.67 -14.66 10.36
CA VAL A 204 -16.45 -14.07 9.81
C VAL A 204 -15.39 -15.15 9.64
N ASP A 205 -14.95 -15.34 8.39
CA ASP A 205 -13.83 -16.20 8.05
C ASP A 205 -12.52 -15.45 8.16
N HIS A 206 -11.53 -16.07 8.80
CA HIS A 206 -10.20 -15.49 8.91
C HIS A 206 -9.18 -16.31 8.14
N SER A 207 -8.38 -15.60 7.33
CA SER A 207 -7.21 -16.20 6.70
C SER A 207 -5.98 -15.31 6.91
N SER A 208 -4.84 -15.96 7.15
CA SER A 208 -3.53 -15.29 7.15
C SER A 208 -2.82 -15.60 5.83
N ILE A 209 -2.40 -14.59 5.10
CA ILE A 209 -1.65 -14.74 3.84
C ILE A 209 -0.39 -15.58 4.05
N LYS A 210 0.28 -15.43 5.21
CA LYS A 210 1.49 -16.19 5.55
C LYS A 210 1.23 -17.69 5.68
N ASN A 211 0.05 -18.09 6.16
CA ASN A 211 -0.29 -19.49 6.37
C ASN A 211 -0.80 -20.19 5.11
N ASN A 212 -1.21 -19.44 4.11
CA ASN A 212 -1.90 -19.97 2.94
C ASN A 212 -1.06 -19.96 1.66
N ASN A 213 0.21 -19.52 1.71
CA ASN A 213 1.13 -19.46 0.56
C ASN A 213 0.52 -18.80 -0.70
N TYR A 214 -0.41 -17.85 -0.54
CA TYR A 214 -0.94 -17.11 -1.69
C TYR A 214 0.08 -16.05 -2.13
N PRO A 215 0.79 -16.24 -3.24
CA PRO A 215 1.47 -15.14 -3.89
C PRO A 215 0.43 -14.10 -4.31
N ASN A 216 0.79 -12.83 -4.36
CA ASN A 216 -0.13 -11.75 -4.71
C ASN A 216 -0.85 -11.98 -6.05
N ALA A 217 -0.26 -12.74 -6.98
CA ALA A 217 -0.93 -13.11 -8.23
C ALA A 217 -2.25 -13.87 -8.02
N ASN A 218 -2.37 -14.69 -6.97
CA ASN A 218 -3.56 -15.49 -6.66
C ASN A 218 -4.45 -14.83 -5.58
N TYR A 219 -3.99 -13.74 -4.98
CA TYR A 219 -4.74 -13.08 -3.92
C TYR A 219 -6.04 -12.40 -4.41
N PRO A 220 -6.08 -11.75 -5.59
CA PRO A 220 -7.33 -11.25 -6.17
C PRO A 220 -8.38 -12.34 -6.39
N GLU A 221 -7.98 -13.50 -6.91
CA GLU A 221 -8.86 -14.65 -7.09
C GLU A 221 -9.39 -15.16 -5.75
N TYR A 222 -8.53 -15.27 -4.73
CA TYR A 222 -8.94 -15.64 -3.39
C TYR A 222 -9.94 -14.65 -2.79
N LEU A 223 -9.71 -13.35 -2.89
CA LEU A 223 -10.65 -12.32 -2.45
C LEU A 223 -12.01 -12.48 -3.15
N SER A 224 -12.00 -12.74 -4.46
CA SER A 224 -13.22 -12.88 -5.27
C SER A 224 -14.06 -14.12 -4.94
N GLN A 225 -13.62 -15.01 -4.04
CA GLN A 225 -14.47 -16.09 -3.53
C GLN A 225 -15.58 -15.57 -2.61
N TYR A 226 -15.45 -14.39 -2.03
CA TYR A 226 -16.40 -13.81 -1.08
C TYR A 226 -17.13 -12.63 -1.67
N ARG A 227 -18.45 -12.48 -1.36
CA ARG A 227 -19.19 -11.25 -1.71
C ARG A 227 -18.72 -10.06 -0.88
N ALA A 228 -18.33 -10.28 0.37
CA ALA A 228 -17.99 -9.23 1.31
C ALA A 228 -16.66 -9.51 2.03
N ALA A 229 -15.87 -8.46 2.25
CA ALA A 229 -14.61 -8.55 2.99
C ALA A 229 -14.33 -7.27 3.80
N ILE A 230 -13.44 -7.38 4.79
CA ILE A 230 -13.12 -6.34 5.76
C ILE A 230 -11.77 -5.69 5.44
N ALA A 231 -11.79 -4.38 5.19
CA ALA A 231 -10.61 -3.51 5.14
C ALA A 231 -10.57 -2.67 6.41
N ALA A 232 -9.78 -3.08 7.41
CA ALA A 232 -9.70 -2.36 8.68
C ALA A 232 -8.28 -2.24 9.18
N SER A 233 -7.91 -1.04 9.63
CA SER A 233 -6.61 -0.71 10.20
C SER A 233 -6.74 0.54 11.06
N THR A 234 -6.16 0.52 12.26
CA THR A 234 -6.41 1.54 13.29
C THR A 234 -5.82 2.91 12.94
N TYR A 235 -4.62 2.97 12.34
CA TYR A 235 -3.86 4.22 12.23
C TYR A 235 -3.72 4.78 10.82
N TYR A 236 -3.80 3.96 9.80
CA TYR A 236 -3.77 4.37 8.40
C TYR A 236 -4.31 3.25 7.51
N PRO A 237 -4.90 3.57 6.36
CA PRO A 237 -5.30 2.59 5.36
C PRO A 237 -4.11 1.73 4.88
N THR A 238 -4.35 0.43 4.77
CA THR A 238 -3.39 -0.53 4.19
C THR A 238 -3.84 -0.95 2.81
N GLN A 239 -3.02 -1.70 2.07
CA GLN A 239 -3.32 -2.19 0.72
C GLN A 239 -4.71 -2.81 0.59
N LYS A 240 -5.26 -3.42 1.65
CA LYS A 240 -6.62 -3.99 1.66
C LYS A 240 -7.72 -2.99 1.33
N TYR A 241 -7.49 -1.70 1.54
CA TYR A 241 -8.45 -0.66 1.23
C TYR A 241 -8.65 -0.46 -0.29
N TRP A 242 -7.69 -0.89 -1.11
CA TRP A 242 -7.84 -0.89 -2.58
C TRP A 242 -7.83 -2.29 -3.19
N GLU A 243 -7.15 -3.27 -2.61
CA GLU A 243 -7.16 -4.66 -3.11
C GLU A 243 -8.54 -5.32 -3.00
N ILE A 244 -9.23 -5.16 -1.88
CA ILE A 244 -10.54 -5.78 -1.63
C ILE A 244 -11.61 -5.24 -2.60
N PRO A 245 -11.81 -3.92 -2.73
CA PRO A 245 -12.77 -3.42 -3.72
C PRO A 245 -12.33 -3.72 -5.16
N ALA A 246 -11.03 -3.72 -5.50
CA ALA A 246 -10.55 -4.11 -6.81
C ALA A 246 -10.96 -5.55 -7.18
N ALA A 247 -10.96 -6.45 -6.20
CA ALA A 247 -11.48 -7.81 -6.36
C ALA A 247 -13.02 -7.89 -6.47
N GLY A 248 -13.72 -6.75 -6.49
CA GLY A 248 -15.17 -6.67 -6.61
C GLY A 248 -15.92 -7.18 -5.37
N CYS A 249 -15.32 -7.11 -4.19
CA CYS A 249 -16.01 -7.40 -2.94
C CYS A 249 -16.74 -6.17 -2.42
N LEU A 250 -17.92 -6.35 -1.82
CA LEU A 250 -18.50 -5.35 -0.92
C LEU A 250 -17.50 -5.13 0.22
N THR A 251 -16.93 -3.95 0.30
CA THR A 251 -15.89 -3.67 1.27
C THR A 251 -16.45 -3.01 2.51
N PHE A 252 -16.37 -3.68 3.65
CA PHE A 252 -16.57 -3.10 4.97
C PHE A 252 -15.27 -2.41 5.38
N MET A 253 -15.25 -1.10 5.32
CA MET A 253 -14.04 -0.29 5.41
C MET A 253 -14.00 0.51 6.71
N GLU A 254 -12.95 0.31 7.53
CA GLU A 254 -12.79 1.13 8.73
C GLU A 254 -12.42 2.56 8.35
N PHE A 255 -13.33 3.49 8.69
CA PHE A 255 -13.14 4.92 8.52
C PHE A 255 -13.30 5.62 9.87
N THR A 256 -12.23 6.27 10.32
CA THR A 256 -12.17 6.99 11.60
C THR A 256 -11.27 8.22 11.46
N GLU A 257 -11.42 9.19 12.35
CA GLU A 257 -10.50 10.33 12.42
C GLU A 257 -9.04 9.93 12.67
N ILE A 258 -8.83 8.75 13.28
CA ILE A 258 -7.48 8.26 13.60
C ILE A 258 -6.77 7.73 12.37
N ASN A 259 -7.47 6.97 11.51
CA ASN A 259 -6.84 6.37 10.33
C ASN A 259 -6.81 7.29 9.11
N ASP A 260 -7.54 8.41 9.16
CA ASP A 260 -7.50 9.48 8.16
C ASP A 260 -7.58 8.95 6.71
N GLY A 261 -8.56 8.06 6.46
CA GLY A 261 -8.71 7.39 5.17
C GLY A 261 -9.37 8.24 4.07
N SER A 262 -9.76 9.50 4.36
CA SER A 262 -10.51 10.37 3.46
C SER A 262 -9.80 10.66 2.13
N TYR A 263 -8.45 10.69 2.14
CA TYR A 263 -7.64 10.92 0.94
C TYR A 263 -7.77 9.80 -0.13
N LEU A 264 -8.34 8.65 0.23
CA LEU A 264 -8.63 7.58 -0.72
C LEU A 264 -9.89 7.82 -1.57
N GLY A 265 -10.73 8.81 -1.22
CA GLY A 265 -11.88 9.22 -2.00
C GLY A 265 -13.10 8.29 -1.95
N PHE A 266 -13.17 7.34 -1.00
CA PHE A 266 -14.35 6.50 -0.83
C PHE A 266 -15.53 7.25 -0.25
N VAL A 267 -16.76 6.81 -0.60
CA VAL A 267 -18.04 7.37 -0.14
C VAL A 267 -18.86 6.25 0.52
N ASP A 268 -19.35 6.51 1.76
CA ASP A 268 -20.16 5.53 2.51
C ASP A 268 -21.46 5.20 1.78
N ASN A 269 -21.82 3.92 1.77
CA ASN A 269 -22.99 3.36 1.09
C ASN A 269 -23.00 3.56 -0.44
N GLU A 270 -21.89 4.03 -1.01
CA GLU A 270 -21.78 4.22 -2.46
C GLU A 270 -20.61 3.42 -3.06
N THR A 271 -19.39 3.54 -2.53
CA THR A 271 -18.20 2.82 -3.00
C THR A 271 -17.65 1.84 -1.96
N ALA A 272 -18.08 1.95 -0.70
CA ALA A 272 -17.79 1.04 0.40
C ALA A 272 -18.86 1.19 1.49
N ILE A 273 -18.86 0.30 2.47
CA ILE A 273 -19.64 0.44 3.70
C ILE A 273 -18.70 0.85 4.83
N PHE A 274 -18.85 2.06 5.34
CA PHE A 274 -17.99 2.55 6.40
C PHE A 274 -18.35 1.93 7.74
N ILE A 275 -17.35 1.37 8.41
CA ILE A 275 -17.48 0.73 9.72
C ILE A 275 -16.51 1.35 10.72
N ASN A 276 -16.88 1.24 11.99
CA ASN A 276 -16.05 1.56 13.15
C ASN A 276 -16.43 0.66 14.33
N GLU A 277 -15.76 0.81 15.47
CA GLU A 277 -16.01 -0.03 16.65
C GLU A 277 -17.44 0.02 17.19
N LYS A 278 -18.22 1.06 16.88
CA LYS A 278 -19.61 1.24 17.37
C LYS A 278 -20.64 0.61 16.44
N ASN A 279 -20.39 0.57 15.12
CA ASN A 279 -21.44 0.21 14.14
C ASN A 279 -21.18 -1.07 13.35
N TYR A 280 -19.97 -1.65 13.37
CA TYR A 280 -19.58 -2.77 12.49
C TYR A 280 -20.50 -3.98 12.59
N LYS A 281 -20.94 -4.38 13.79
CA LYS A 281 -21.83 -5.53 13.97
C LYS A 281 -23.15 -5.31 13.24
N LYS A 282 -23.83 -4.18 13.49
CA LYS A 282 -25.09 -3.83 12.84
C LYS A 282 -24.96 -3.76 11.31
N LYS A 283 -23.85 -3.23 10.79
CA LYS A 283 -23.61 -3.18 9.34
C LYS A 283 -23.39 -4.57 8.75
N PHE A 284 -22.72 -5.47 9.46
CA PHE A 284 -22.55 -6.87 9.04
C PHE A 284 -23.87 -7.63 9.08
N GLU A 285 -24.63 -7.52 10.16
CA GLU A 285 -25.93 -8.15 10.33
C GLU A 285 -26.90 -7.72 9.22
N ASN A 286 -26.95 -6.44 8.88
CA ASN A 286 -27.76 -5.93 7.79
C ASN A 286 -27.38 -6.52 6.40
N PHE A 287 -26.11 -6.85 6.17
CA PHE A 287 -25.70 -7.61 4.99
C PHE A 287 -26.12 -9.09 5.10
N MET A 288 -25.91 -9.71 6.26
CA MET A 288 -26.19 -11.13 6.49
C MET A 288 -27.68 -11.48 6.45
N GLU A 289 -28.57 -10.53 6.82
CA GLU A 289 -30.02 -10.68 6.76
C GLU A 289 -30.53 -10.82 5.31
N ASP A 290 -29.96 -10.09 4.38
CA ASP A 290 -30.33 -10.13 2.96
C ASP A 290 -29.08 -9.97 2.06
N PRO A 291 -28.24 -11.01 1.96
CA PRO A 291 -27.00 -10.96 1.19
C PRO A 291 -27.24 -10.97 -0.35
N ASP A 292 -28.46 -11.25 -0.79
CA ASP A 292 -28.85 -11.23 -2.21
C ASP A 292 -29.40 -9.86 -2.66
N ASN A 293 -29.49 -8.87 -1.76
CA ASN A 293 -29.97 -7.53 -2.09
C ASN A 293 -29.07 -6.89 -3.18
N PRO A 294 -29.62 -6.45 -4.31
CA PRO A 294 -28.84 -5.92 -5.42
C PRO A 294 -28.04 -4.65 -5.08
N LYS A 295 -28.38 -3.98 -4.00
CA LYS A 295 -27.61 -2.81 -3.53
C LYS A 295 -26.16 -3.15 -3.21
N TRP A 296 -25.90 -4.38 -2.73
CA TRP A 296 -24.56 -4.80 -2.34
C TRP A 296 -23.63 -4.96 -3.55
N GLU A 297 -24.11 -5.57 -4.62
CA GLU A 297 -23.36 -5.66 -5.87
C GLU A 297 -23.13 -4.30 -6.50
N LYS A 298 -24.13 -3.42 -6.46
CA LYS A 298 -23.99 -2.03 -6.95
C LYS A 298 -22.89 -1.27 -6.22
N ILE A 299 -22.81 -1.37 -4.88
CA ILE A 299 -21.76 -0.73 -4.07
C ILE A 299 -20.40 -1.36 -4.39
N ALA A 300 -20.32 -2.69 -4.46
CA ALA A 300 -19.08 -3.40 -4.79
C ALA A 300 -18.55 -3.03 -6.18
N THR A 301 -19.42 -2.92 -7.18
CA THR A 301 -19.08 -2.51 -8.54
C THR A 301 -18.55 -1.09 -8.58
N LYS A 302 -19.21 -0.14 -7.92
CA LYS A 302 -18.74 1.25 -7.84
C LYS A 302 -17.41 1.35 -7.08
N GLY A 303 -17.23 0.58 -6.00
CA GLY A 303 -15.98 0.52 -5.26
C GLY A 303 -14.83 0.00 -6.12
N ARG A 304 -15.08 -1.06 -6.92
CA ARG A 304 -14.11 -1.59 -7.88
C ARG A 304 -13.74 -0.58 -8.95
N GLN A 305 -14.73 0.08 -9.56
CA GLN A 305 -14.50 1.12 -10.55
C GLN A 305 -13.64 2.25 -9.95
N HIS A 306 -14.01 2.74 -8.78
CA HIS A 306 -13.28 3.81 -8.09
C HIS A 306 -11.78 3.49 -7.93
N VAL A 307 -11.43 2.31 -7.43
CA VAL A 307 -10.01 1.97 -7.19
C VAL A 307 -9.23 1.71 -8.46
N LEU A 308 -9.84 1.09 -9.48
CA LEU A 308 -9.16 0.86 -10.76
C LEU A 308 -8.90 2.17 -11.52
N GLU A 309 -9.81 3.12 -11.45
CA GLU A 309 -9.68 4.43 -12.10
C GLU A 309 -8.75 5.38 -11.35
N ASN A 310 -8.71 5.34 -10.01
CA ASN A 310 -8.07 6.38 -9.20
C ASN A 310 -6.86 5.90 -8.38
N LEU A 311 -6.77 4.60 -8.03
CA LEU A 311 -5.77 4.06 -7.11
C LEU A 311 -4.91 2.96 -7.74
N SER A 312 -4.95 2.79 -9.06
CA SER A 312 -4.14 1.81 -9.78
C SER A 312 -2.66 2.23 -9.85
N ASN A 313 -1.80 1.26 -10.15
CA ASN A 313 -0.38 1.52 -10.40
C ASN A 313 -0.14 2.52 -11.53
N ASP A 314 -1.02 2.59 -12.55
CA ASP A 314 -0.92 3.57 -13.62
C ASP A 314 -1.17 4.99 -13.11
N GLN A 315 -2.18 5.18 -12.25
CA GLN A 315 -2.45 6.47 -11.61
C GLN A 315 -1.33 6.87 -10.63
N ALA A 316 -0.79 5.89 -9.91
CA ALA A 316 0.37 6.11 -9.06
C ALA A 316 1.59 6.58 -9.86
N THR A 317 1.85 5.95 -11.01
CA THR A 317 2.94 6.35 -11.91
C THR A 317 2.72 7.75 -12.46
N ASN A 318 1.51 8.08 -12.92
CA ASN A 318 1.18 9.44 -13.38
C ASN A 318 1.39 10.49 -12.26
N SER A 319 1.03 10.14 -11.02
CA SER A 319 1.25 11.02 -9.85
C SER A 319 2.73 11.20 -9.53
N LEU A 320 3.54 10.15 -9.70
CA LEU A 320 4.99 10.21 -9.51
C LEU A 320 5.67 10.99 -10.63
N VAL A 321 5.24 10.86 -11.89
CA VAL A 321 5.70 11.67 -13.01
C VAL A 321 5.45 13.16 -12.76
N LYS A 322 4.24 13.52 -12.32
CA LYS A 322 3.93 14.90 -11.94
C LYS A 322 4.85 15.43 -10.84
N LEU A 323 5.18 14.59 -9.85
CA LEU A 323 6.14 14.96 -8.81
C LEU A 323 7.55 15.16 -9.39
N MET A 324 8.01 14.27 -10.27
CA MET A 324 9.33 14.36 -10.89
C MET A 324 9.47 15.62 -11.74
N ARG A 325 8.43 16.05 -12.45
CA ARG A 325 8.41 17.27 -13.25
C ARG A 325 8.56 18.55 -12.43
N GLU A 326 8.30 18.53 -11.14
CA GLU A 326 8.54 19.67 -10.24
C GLU A 326 10.04 19.96 -10.02
N PHE A 327 10.94 19.05 -10.44
CA PHE A 327 12.38 19.11 -10.21
C PHE A 327 13.22 19.34 -11.49
N ILE A 328 12.60 19.30 -12.67
CA ILE A 328 13.33 19.38 -13.97
C ILE A 328 12.84 20.51 -14.86
#